data_769737f7799d74bb85d01724fd70b99c
#
_entry.id   769737f7799d74bb85d01724fd70b99c
#
_cell.length_a   1.000
_cell.length_b   1.000
_cell.length_c   1.000
_cell.angle_alpha   90.00
_cell.angle_beta   90.00
_cell.angle_gamma   90.00
#
_symmetry.space_group_name_H-M   'P 1'
#
loop_
_entity.id
_entity.type
_entity.pdbx_description
1 polymer ?
#
loop_
_entity_poly.entity_id
_entity_poly.type
_entity_poly.pdbx_seq_one_letter_code
_entity_poly.pdbx_strand_id
1 'polypeptide(L)'
;MLTSWLRLVVPALLAGMCAVPAGAADDPPTRKELAASQHNLKQIGLAFHSYHDDRLVMPTDITDKDGKPLLSWRVAILPHIDEEKLYKEFKLDEPWDSASNKKLIEKMPKLYAPVRVKAKAGETFYQTFTGEKALFGGAKKPRIPASIPDGTSHTALVVEAGAPVIWSKPIDLAFDEKKPLPKLGGLFDGDFHVVMCDGSVLFMKKNPDEKNMKLVVMPADGFVIDFDELVKPKPES
;
A
#
# COMPACT_ATOMS: atom_id res chain seq x y z
N MET A 1 69.60 -20.97 -9.58
CA MET A 1 68.82 -19.91 -8.87
C MET A 1 67.51 -19.79 -9.62
N LEU A 2 66.46 -20.47 -9.15
CA LEU A 2 65.11 -20.41 -9.76
C LEU A 2 64.25 -19.50 -8.88
N THR A 3 63.82 -18.38 -9.45
CA THR A 3 62.83 -17.46 -8.82
C THR A 3 61.44 -17.84 -9.26
N SER A 4 60.68 -18.40 -8.34
CA SER A 4 59.27 -18.75 -8.51
C SER A 4 58.40 -17.48 -8.36
N TRP A 5 57.62 -17.16 -9.40
CA TRP A 5 56.61 -16.09 -9.38
C TRP A 5 55.23 -16.70 -8.95
N LEU A 6 54.87 -16.39 -7.71
CA LEU A 6 53.56 -16.74 -7.18
C LEU A 6 52.49 -15.73 -7.70
N ARG A 7 51.64 -16.16 -8.61
CA ARG A 7 50.50 -15.38 -9.09
C ARG A 7 49.37 -15.48 -8.09
N LEU A 8 49.06 -14.39 -7.40
CA LEU A 8 47.86 -14.22 -6.61
C LEU A 8 46.64 -14.17 -7.56
N VAL A 9 45.78 -15.16 -7.48
CA VAL A 9 44.46 -15.13 -8.10
C VAL A 9 43.51 -14.47 -7.09
N VAL A 10 43.09 -13.24 -7.39
CA VAL A 10 42.02 -12.56 -6.67
C VAL A 10 40.69 -13.07 -7.20
N PRO A 11 39.80 -13.65 -6.37
CA PRO A 11 38.47 -14.01 -6.83
C PRO A 11 37.64 -12.74 -7.00
N ALA A 12 37.15 -12.51 -8.21
CA ALA A 12 36.17 -11.47 -8.48
C ALA A 12 34.86 -11.83 -7.75
N LEU A 13 34.50 -11.02 -6.76
CA LEU A 13 33.15 -11.03 -6.19
C LEU A 13 32.18 -10.59 -7.28
N LEU A 14 31.42 -11.54 -7.81
CA LEU A 14 30.20 -11.25 -8.56
C LEU A 14 29.20 -10.65 -7.58
N ALA A 15 29.08 -9.33 -7.60
CA ALA A 15 27.95 -8.63 -7.02
C ALA A 15 26.69 -9.10 -7.75
N GLY A 16 25.91 -9.93 -7.07
CA GLY A 16 24.59 -10.33 -7.54
C GLY A 16 23.71 -9.09 -7.70
N MET A 17 23.57 -8.58 -8.93
CA MET A 17 22.51 -7.66 -9.28
C MET A 17 21.20 -8.42 -9.05
N CYS A 18 20.49 -8.08 -7.97
CA CYS A 18 19.07 -8.39 -7.85
C CYS A 18 18.36 -7.76 -9.04
N ALA A 19 18.07 -8.55 -10.06
CA ALA A 19 17.20 -8.16 -11.13
C ALA A 19 15.81 -7.88 -10.52
N VAL A 20 15.43 -6.61 -10.47
CA VAL A 20 14.04 -6.20 -10.27
C VAL A 20 13.27 -6.83 -11.43
N PRO A 21 12.23 -7.64 -11.19
CA PRO A 21 11.45 -8.19 -12.29
C PRO A 21 10.82 -7.01 -13.05
N ALA A 22 11.29 -6.77 -14.26
CA ALA A 22 10.68 -5.86 -15.21
C ALA A 22 9.31 -6.44 -15.59
N GLY A 23 8.26 -5.90 -15.00
CA GLY A 23 6.87 -6.21 -15.30
C GLY A 23 6.07 -4.94 -15.64
N ALA A 24 6.75 -3.83 -15.98
CA ALA A 24 6.09 -2.70 -16.60
C ALA A 24 5.56 -3.16 -17.98
N ALA A 25 4.28 -2.93 -18.27
CA ALA A 25 3.78 -3.09 -19.61
C ALA A 25 4.43 -2.01 -20.48
N ASP A 26 5.02 -2.38 -21.61
CA ASP A 26 5.73 -1.46 -22.50
C ASP A 26 4.81 -0.39 -23.12
N ASP A 27 3.50 -0.58 -23.04
CA ASP A 27 2.48 0.34 -23.59
C ASP A 27 1.97 1.32 -22.51
N PRO A 28 1.55 2.55 -22.89
CA PRO A 28 0.94 3.49 -21.95
C PRO A 28 -0.34 2.90 -21.32
N PRO A 29 -0.69 3.29 -20.08
CA PRO A 29 -1.88 2.77 -19.41
C PRO A 29 -3.15 3.10 -20.19
N THR A 30 -4.01 2.10 -20.35
CA THR A 30 -5.30 2.26 -21.01
C THR A 30 -6.31 2.95 -20.06
N ARG A 31 -7.30 3.65 -20.63
CA ARG A 31 -8.43 4.22 -19.85
C ARG A 31 -9.13 3.15 -18.99
N LYS A 32 -9.23 1.91 -19.50
CA LYS A 32 -9.85 0.79 -18.78
C LYS A 32 -9.05 0.39 -17.56
N GLU A 33 -7.73 0.32 -17.63
CA GLU A 33 -6.84 -0.02 -16.51
C GLU A 33 -6.88 1.07 -15.43
N LEU A 34 -6.80 2.35 -15.83
CA LEU A 34 -6.93 3.48 -14.91
C LEU A 34 -8.29 3.45 -14.20
N ALA A 35 -9.39 3.29 -14.93
CA ALA A 35 -10.73 3.23 -14.37
C ALA A 35 -10.90 2.02 -13.43
N ALA A 36 -10.33 0.86 -13.76
CA ALA A 36 -10.38 -0.34 -12.92
C ALA A 36 -9.65 -0.12 -11.58
N SER A 37 -8.47 0.48 -11.60
CA SER A 37 -7.73 0.78 -10.37
C SER A 37 -8.43 1.84 -9.52
N GLN A 38 -8.90 2.91 -10.14
CA GLN A 38 -9.72 3.92 -9.46
C GLN A 38 -10.95 3.30 -8.80
N HIS A 39 -11.65 2.38 -9.50
CA HIS A 39 -12.80 1.66 -8.96
C HIS A 39 -12.40 0.80 -7.75
N ASN A 40 -11.32 0.03 -7.86
CA ASN A 40 -10.84 -0.80 -6.76
C ASN A 40 -10.55 0.03 -5.50
N LEU A 41 -9.80 1.13 -5.64
CA LEU A 41 -9.51 2.01 -4.51
C LEU A 41 -10.78 2.65 -3.92
N LYS A 42 -11.75 3.02 -4.78
CA LYS A 42 -13.05 3.53 -4.31
C LYS A 42 -13.78 2.50 -3.47
N GLN A 43 -13.81 1.23 -3.89
CA GLN A 43 -14.43 0.14 -3.12
C GLN A 43 -13.69 -0.13 -1.81
N ILE A 44 -12.35 -0.07 -1.81
CA ILE A 44 -11.56 -0.18 -0.58
C ILE A 44 -11.90 0.97 0.38
N GLY A 45 -11.96 2.21 -0.12
CA GLY A 45 -12.35 3.38 0.69
C GLY A 45 -13.75 3.21 1.31
N LEU A 46 -14.73 2.76 0.52
CA LEU A 46 -16.09 2.46 1.02
C LEU A 46 -16.08 1.38 2.11
N ALA A 47 -15.26 0.33 1.95
CA ALA A 47 -15.14 -0.72 2.96
C ALA A 47 -14.52 -0.19 4.27
N PHE A 48 -13.57 0.75 4.20
CA PHE A 48 -13.04 1.43 5.39
C PHE A 48 -14.13 2.21 6.13
N HIS A 49 -14.95 2.95 5.41
CA HIS A 49 -16.08 3.69 6.01
C HIS A 49 -17.13 2.73 6.60
N SER A 50 -17.51 1.67 5.88
CA SER A 50 -18.44 0.66 6.39
C SER A 50 -17.91 -0.03 7.66
N TYR A 51 -16.62 -0.36 7.69
CA TYR A 51 -15.99 -0.89 8.91
C TYR A 51 -16.04 0.12 10.05
N HIS A 52 -15.74 1.42 9.73
CA HIS A 52 -15.78 2.49 10.73
C HIS A 52 -17.19 2.70 11.30
N ASP A 53 -18.22 2.64 10.47
CA ASP A 53 -19.62 2.77 10.91
C ASP A 53 -20.01 1.67 11.89
N ASP A 54 -19.52 0.45 11.65
CA ASP A 54 -19.78 -0.71 12.52
C ASP A 54 -18.95 -0.71 13.81
N ARG A 55 -17.74 -0.19 13.78
CA ARG A 55 -16.73 -0.36 14.85
C ARG A 55 -16.32 0.93 15.54
N LEU A 56 -16.71 2.09 14.99
CA LEU A 56 -16.34 3.44 15.43
C LEU A 56 -14.83 3.69 15.46
N VAL A 57 -14.07 2.88 14.70
CA VAL A 57 -12.62 3.01 14.48
C VAL A 57 -12.30 2.56 13.06
N MET A 58 -11.21 3.06 12.49
CA MET A 58 -10.72 2.60 11.19
C MET A 58 -10.17 1.16 11.30
N PRO A 59 -10.24 0.36 10.21
CA PRO A 59 -9.58 -0.94 10.17
C PRO A 59 -8.06 -0.78 10.29
N THR A 60 -7.46 -1.63 11.08
CA THR A 60 -6.01 -1.76 11.26
C THR A 60 -5.66 -3.24 11.17
N ASP A 61 -4.38 -3.56 11.17
CA ASP A 61 -3.92 -4.94 11.25
C ASP A 61 -4.56 -5.66 12.46
N ILE A 62 -4.86 -6.93 12.27
CA ILE A 62 -5.34 -7.81 13.33
C ILE A 62 -4.10 -8.23 14.14
N THR A 63 -4.16 -8.01 15.44
CA THR A 63 -3.05 -8.28 16.37
C THR A 63 -3.42 -9.34 17.38
N ASP A 64 -2.42 -9.99 17.96
CA ASP A 64 -2.60 -10.79 19.18
C ASP A 64 -2.83 -9.90 20.42
N LYS A 65 -2.99 -10.53 21.57
CA LYS A 65 -3.20 -9.84 22.85
C LYS A 65 -2.00 -8.97 23.30
N ASP A 66 -0.82 -9.24 22.77
CA ASP A 66 0.41 -8.52 23.08
C ASP A 66 0.68 -7.40 22.05
N GLY A 67 -0.24 -7.20 21.08
CA GLY A 67 -0.16 -6.17 20.05
C GLY A 67 0.70 -6.55 18.84
N LYS A 68 1.17 -7.80 18.74
CA LYS A 68 1.93 -8.28 17.59
C LYS A 68 1.01 -8.44 16.38
N PRO A 69 1.32 -7.85 15.23
CA PRO A 69 0.51 -7.99 14.01
C PRO A 69 0.51 -9.43 13.50
N LEU A 70 -0.69 -9.98 13.25
CA LEU A 70 -0.93 -11.33 12.74
C LEU A 70 -1.41 -11.30 11.29
N LEU A 71 -2.40 -10.47 10.98
CA LEU A 71 -3.03 -10.36 9.67
C LEU A 71 -3.22 -8.90 9.29
N SER A 72 -3.16 -8.62 7.99
CA SER A 72 -3.34 -7.28 7.43
C SER A 72 -4.76 -6.73 7.64
N TRP A 73 -4.89 -5.40 7.68
CA TRP A 73 -6.17 -4.69 7.59
C TRP A 73 -7.01 -5.14 6.38
N ARG A 74 -6.39 -5.61 5.30
CA ARG A 74 -7.07 -6.13 4.11
C ARG A 74 -7.90 -7.37 4.44
N VAL A 75 -7.49 -8.16 5.42
CA VAL A 75 -8.28 -9.27 5.97
C VAL A 75 -9.40 -8.74 6.85
N ALA A 76 -9.14 -7.71 7.66
CA ALA A 76 -10.14 -7.14 8.56
C ALA A 76 -11.38 -6.58 7.83
N ILE A 77 -11.20 -6.05 6.61
CA ILE A 77 -12.31 -5.48 5.82
C ILE A 77 -13.01 -6.48 4.89
N LEU A 78 -12.63 -7.75 4.87
CA LEU A 78 -13.29 -8.77 4.02
C LEU A 78 -14.83 -8.80 4.16
N PRO A 79 -15.42 -8.71 5.37
CA PRO A 79 -16.88 -8.65 5.51
C PRO A 79 -17.53 -7.44 4.84
N HIS A 80 -16.79 -6.36 4.63
CA HIS A 80 -17.26 -5.10 4.05
C HIS A 80 -17.00 -4.99 2.53
N ILE A 81 -16.53 -6.08 1.90
CA ILE A 81 -16.34 -6.23 0.45
C ILE A 81 -16.96 -7.51 -0.08
N ASP A 82 -18.04 -7.97 0.54
CA ASP A 82 -18.78 -9.19 0.20
C ASP A 82 -17.98 -10.51 0.31
N GLU A 83 -16.87 -10.51 1.06
CA GLU A 83 -15.97 -11.66 1.25
C GLU A 83 -16.06 -12.25 2.68
N GLU A 84 -17.24 -12.21 3.30
CA GLU A 84 -17.48 -12.72 4.66
C GLU A 84 -17.15 -14.23 4.79
N LYS A 85 -17.40 -15.01 3.72
CA LYS A 85 -17.06 -16.44 3.71
C LYS A 85 -15.56 -16.67 3.84
N LEU A 86 -14.77 -15.93 3.05
CA LEU A 86 -13.31 -15.98 3.12
C LEU A 86 -12.79 -15.50 4.48
N TYR A 87 -13.38 -14.44 5.05
CA TYR A 87 -13.04 -13.98 6.40
C TYR A 87 -13.18 -15.08 7.46
N LYS A 88 -14.26 -15.86 7.41
CA LYS A 88 -14.52 -16.98 8.34
C LYS A 88 -13.56 -18.16 8.18
N GLU A 89 -12.86 -18.29 7.05
CA GLU A 89 -11.82 -19.30 6.87
C GLU A 89 -10.51 -18.94 7.58
N PHE A 90 -10.25 -17.64 7.80
CA PHE A 90 -9.04 -17.19 8.49
C PHE A 90 -9.06 -17.56 9.98
N LYS A 91 -7.91 -18.02 10.47
CA LYS A 91 -7.62 -18.13 11.89
C LYS A 91 -7.04 -16.79 12.36
N LEU A 92 -7.90 -15.97 12.99
CA LEU A 92 -7.56 -14.57 13.32
C LEU A 92 -6.53 -14.46 14.46
N ASP A 93 -6.34 -15.54 15.20
CA ASP A 93 -5.35 -15.71 16.29
C ASP A 93 -4.03 -16.33 15.81
N GLU A 94 -3.91 -16.64 14.52
CA GLU A 94 -2.70 -17.17 13.89
C GLU A 94 -2.07 -16.15 12.93
N PRO A 95 -0.75 -16.16 12.71
CA PRO A 95 -0.10 -15.27 11.74
C PRO A 95 -0.49 -15.63 10.30
N TRP A 96 -0.33 -14.66 9.39
CA TRP A 96 -0.66 -14.77 7.96
C TRP A 96 0.02 -15.95 7.25
N ASP A 97 1.20 -16.38 7.72
CA ASP A 97 2.00 -17.47 7.18
C ASP A 97 1.88 -18.79 7.95
N SER A 98 0.93 -18.90 8.88
CA SER A 98 0.60 -20.17 9.54
C SER A 98 0.17 -21.23 8.53
N ALA A 99 0.19 -22.49 8.93
CA ALA A 99 -0.24 -23.60 8.08
C ALA A 99 -1.70 -23.47 7.60
N SER A 100 -2.56 -22.83 8.40
CA SER A 100 -3.97 -22.54 8.08
C SER A 100 -4.07 -21.36 7.11
N ASN A 101 -3.55 -20.19 7.50
CA ASN A 101 -3.77 -18.92 6.80
C ASN A 101 -2.99 -18.83 5.47
N LYS A 102 -1.79 -19.42 5.39
CA LYS A 102 -0.98 -19.42 4.18
C LYS A 102 -1.71 -19.98 2.95
N LYS A 103 -2.59 -20.94 3.13
CA LYS A 103 -3.40 -21.55 2.05
C LYS A 103 -4.42 -20.57 1.47
N LEU A 104 -4.78 -19.53 2.23
CA LEU A 104 -5.76 -18.53 1.81
C LEU A 104 -5.13 -17.38 1.00
N ILE A 105 -3.80 -17.32 0.89
CA ILE A 105 -3.12 -16.29 0.08
C ILE A 105 -3.58 -16.36 -1.38
N GLU A 106 -3.77 -17.56 -1.94
CA GLU A 106 -4.24 -17.75 -3.31
C GLU A 106 -5.70 -17.39 -3.53
N LYS A 107 -6.50 -17.25 -2.43
CA LYS A 107 -7.89 -16.81 -2.46
C LYS A 107 -8.05 -15.30 -2.40
N MET A 108 -7.02 -14.53 -2.73
CA MET A 108 -7.05 -13.07 -2.74
C MET A 108 -8.26 -12.54 -3.52
N PRO A 109 -9.09 -11.66 -2.92
CA PRO A 109 -10.18 -11.01 -3.64
C PRO A 109 -9.69 -10.27 -4.89
N LYS A 110 -10.47 -10.29 -5.96
CA LYS A 110 -10.16 -9.59 -7.22
C LYS A 110 -9.94 -8.09 -7.01
N LEU A 111 -10.58 -7.53 -6.00
CA LEU A 111 -10.44 -6.14 -5.59
C LEU A 111 -8.98 -5.74 -5.30
N TYR A 112 -8.18 -6.66 -4.76
CA TYR A 112 -6.77 -6.42 -4.42
C TYR A 112 -5.82 -6.78 -5.56
N ALA A 113 -6.30 -7.41 -6.62
CA ALA A 113 -5.44 -7.84 -7.72
C ALA A 113 -4.90 -6.65 -8.52
N PRO A 114 -3.61 -6.69 -8.91
CA PRO A 114 -3.04 -5.68 -9.80
C PRO A 114 -3.78 -5.65 -11.14
N VAL A 115 -4.13 -4.45 -11.61
CA VAL A 115 -4.95 -4.27 -12.83
C VAL A 115 -4.12 -4.26 -14.13
N ARG A 116 -2.80 -4.05 -14.05
CA ARG A 116 -1.94 -3.83 -15.22
C ARG A 116 -0.69 -4.69 -15.23
N VAL A 117 0.00 -4.79 -14.11
CA VAL A 117 1.26 -5.52 -14.02
C VAL A 117 1.06 -6.97 -13.62
N LYS A 118 1.94 -7.86 -14.09
CA LYS A 118 1.98 -9.24 -13.61
C LYS A 118 2.62 -9.27 -12.23
N ALA A 119 1.89 -9.77 -11.24
CA ALA A 119 2.38 -10.03 -9.90
C ALA A 119 2.23 -11.52 -9.56
N LYS A 120 2.88 -11.97 -8.51
CA LYS A 120 2.70 -13.34 -8.01
C LYS A 120 1.31 -13.49 -7.39
N ALA A 121 0.82 -14.72 -7.32
CA ALA A 121 -0.43 -15.01 -6.64
C ALA A 121 -0.42 -14.43 -5.21
N GLY A 122 -1.49 -13.72 -4.85
CA GLY A 122 -1.62 -13.08 -3.55
C GLY A 122 -0.85 -11.78 -3.33
N GLU A 123 -0.21 -11.22 -4.36
CA GLU A 123 0.44 -9.92 -4.26
C GLU A 123 -0.51 -8.77 -4.64
N THR A 124 -0.46 -7.68 -3.86
CA THR A 124 -1.22 -6.44 -4.06
C THR A 124 -0.33 -5.21 -3.93
N PHE A 125 -0.68 -4.13 -4.64
CA PHE A 125 -0.01 -2.83 -4.53
C PHE A 125 -0.76 -1.84 -3.62
N TYR A 126 -1.99 -2.14 -3.20
CA TYR A 126 -2.79 -1.25 -2.36
C TYR A 126 -2.31 -1.32 -0.91
N GLN A 127 -1.66 -0.25 -0.44
CA GLN A 127 -1.05 -0.16 0.87
C GLN A 127 -1.44 1.15 1.57
N THR A 128 -1.38 1.16 2.90
CA THR A 128 -1.50 2.37 3.72
C THR A 128 -0.11 2.91 4.06
N PHE A 129 -0.04 4.12 4.63
CA PHE A 129 1.18 4.59 5.28
C PHE A 129 1.13 4.28 6.78
N THR A 130 2.25 3.76 7.32
CA THR A 130 2.40 3.44 8.74
C THR A 130 3.59 4.17 9.33
N GLY A 131 3.42 4.79 10.49
CA GLY A 131 4.49 5.54 11.17
C GLY A 131 3.94 6.51 12.21
N GLU A 132 4.79 7.07 13.03
CA GLU A 132 4.38 7.95 14.15
C GLU A 132 3.54 9.15 13.68
N LYS A 133 3.86 9.70 12.52
CA LYS A 133 3.17 10.87 11.94
C LYS A 133 2.13 10.49 10.87
N ALA A 134 2.01 9.23 10.50
CA ALA A 134 0.98 8.76 9.58
C ALA A 134 -0.33 8.47 10.32
N LEU A 135 -1.43 8.37 9.56
CA LEU A 135 -2.74 8.01 10.12
C LEU A 135 -2.72 6.65 10.83
N PHE A 136 -1.94 5.70 10.30
CA PHE A 136 -1.79 4.37 10.88
C PHE A 136 -0.37 4.20 11.46
N GLY A 137 -0.27 3.52 12.62
CA GLY A 137 0.99 3.26 13.30
C GLY A 137 1.07 3.85 14.71
N GLY A 138 0.10 4.68 15.10
CA GLY A 138 -0.05 5.12 16.49
C GLY A 138 -0.61 4.00 17.39
N ALA A 139 -0.47 4.16 18.70
CA ALA A 139 -0.99 3.22 19.70
C ALA A 139 -2.53 3.11 19.70
N LYS A 140 -3.23 4.13 19.20
CA LYS A 140 -4.70 4.16 19.13
C LYS A 140 -5.16 3.95 17.71
N LYS A 141 -6.24 3.16 17.54
CA LYS A 141 -6.91 3.01 16.23
C LYS A 141 -7.51 4.34 15.80
N PRO A 142 -7.26 4.78 14.55
CA PRO A 142 -7.78 6.05 14.05
C PRO A 142 -9.31 6.06 14.00
N ARG A 143 -9.90 7.27 14.08
CA ARG A 143 -11.34 7.53 13.97
C ARG A 143 -11.58 8.68 13.01
N ILE A 144 -12.59 8.58 12.18
CA ILE A 144 -13.05 9.68 11.31
C ILE A 144 -14.13 10.49 12.08
N PRO A 145 -14.07 11.83 12.10
CA PRO A 145 -12.98 12.69 11.64
C PRO A 145 -11.91 12.94 12.71
N ALA A 146 -12.12 12.46 13.93
CA ALA A 146 -11.38 12.87 15.14
C ALA A 146 -9.85 12.69 15.05
N SER A 147 -9.35 11.75 14.23
CA SER A 147 -7.93 11.53 14.02
C SER A 147 -7.36 12.25 12.80
N ILE A 148 -8.17 13.11 12.15
CA ILE A 148 -7.82 13.74 10.87
C ILE A 148 -8.16 15.25 10.93
N PRO A 149 -7.49 16.04 11.81
CA PRO A 149 -7.78 17.45 11.97
C PRO A 149 -7.54 18.30 10.71
N ASP A 150 -6.62 17.90 9.82
CA ASP A 150 -6.34 18.62 8.57
C ASP A 150 -7.40 18.37 7.47
N GLY A 151 -8.35 17.47 7.75
CA GLY A 151 -9.48 17.18 6.88
C GLY A 151 -9.35 15.88 6.10
N THR A 152 -10.49 15.21 5.96
CA THR A 152 -10.57 13.88 5.32
C THR A 152 -10.27 13.91 3.83
N SER A 153 -10.48 15.03 3.15
CA SER A 153 -10.12 15.24 1.73
C SER A 153 -8.64 15.55 1.51
N HIS A 154 -7.87 15.79 2.58
CA HIS A 154 -6.45 16.13 2.52
C HIS A 154 -5.53 15.00 2.99
N THR A 155 -6.08 13.93 3.56
CA THR A 155 -5.31 12.83 4.14
C THR A 155 -5.49 11.55 3.35
N ALA A 156 -4.38 10.94 2.93
CA ALA A 156 -4.37 9.67 2.21
C ALA A 156 -4.82 8.51 3.11
N LEU A 157 -5.68 7.66 2.56
CA LEU A 157 -6.14 6.43 3.20
C LEU A 157 -5.38 5.20 2.69
N VAL A 158 -5.46 4.95 1.38
CA VAL A 158 -4.77 3.85 0.70
C VAL A 158 -4.19 4.34 -0.61
N VAL A 159 -3.00 3.85 -0.96
CA VAL A 159 -2.24 4.29 -2.14
C VAL A 159 -1.72 3.08 -2.92
N GLU A 160 -1.46 3.27 -4.21
CA GLU A 160 -0.73 2.32 -5.04
C GLU A 160 0.77 2.42 -4.78
N ALA A 161 1.31 1.44 -4.06
CA ALA A 161 2.72 1.38 -3.71
C ALA A 161 3.63 1.09 -4.93
N GLY A 162 4.92 1.34 -4.78
CA GLY A 162 5.93 1.02 -5.80
C GLY A 162 6.28 -0.45 -5.89
N ALA A 163 6.07 -1.22 -4.82
CA ALA A 163 6.32 -2.65 -4.75
C ALA A 163 5.12 -3.38 -4.13
N PRO A 164 4.82 -4.61 -4.60
CA PRO A 164 3.72 -5.37 -4.06
C PRO A 164 4.08 -6.03 -2.72
N VAL A 165 3.04 -6.36 -1.97
CA VAL A 165 3.11 -7.16 -0.74
C VAL A 165 2.10 -8.31 -0.80
N ILE A 166 2.32 -9.38 -0.03
CA ILE A 166 1.29 -10.41 0.17
C ILE A 166 0.09 -9.76 0.86
N TRP A 167 -1.10 -9.89 0.28
CA TRP A 167 -2.29 -9.16 0.69
C TRP A 167 -2.72 -9.41 2.16
N SER A 168 -2.53 -10.63 2.66
CA SER A 168 -2.88 -10.99 4.04
C SER A 168 -1.76 -10.67 5.06
N LYS A 169 -0.54 -10.33 4.60
CA LYS A 169 0.58 -9.99 5.46
C LYS A 169 0.43 -8.58 6.04
N PRO A 170 0.59 -8.40 7.36
CA PRO A 170 0.50 -7.09 8.01
C PRO A 170 1.79 -6.28 7.75
N ILE A 171 1.91 -5.78 6.52
CA ILE A 171 3.02 -4.93 6.07
C ILE A 171 2.48 -3.87 5.11
N ASP A 172 2.90 -2.63 5.32
CA ASP A 172 2.50 -1.46 4.56
C ASP A 172 3.69 -0.50 4.41
N LEU A 173 3.48 0.67 3.81
CA LEU A 173 4.52 1.65 3.54
C LEU A 173 5.00 2.31 4.84
N ALA A 174 6.22 2.04 5.25
CA ALA A 174 6.82 2.72 6.40
C ALA A 174 7.08 4.20 6.06
N PHE A 175 6.50 5.10 6.87
CA PHE A 175 6.62 6.54 6.72
C PHE A 175 7.38 7.15 7.91
N ASP A 176 8.36 7.98 7.58
CA ASP A 176 9.10 8.83 8.51
C ASP A 176 9.26 10.20 7.82
N GLU A 177 8.74 11.27 8.42
CA GLU A 177 8.78 12.62 7.85
C GLU A 177 10.19 13.11 7.51
N LYS A 178 11.21 12.58 8.22
CA LYS A 178 12.63 12.94 8.06
C LYS A 178 13.35 12.14 6.98
N LYS A 179 12.70 11.12 6.43
CA LYS A 179 13.26 10.26 5.38
C LYS A 179 12.57 10.51 4.04
N PRO A 180 13.20 10.12 2.92
CA PRO A 180 12.52 10.08 1.63
C PRO A 180 11.24 9.24 1.69
N LEU A 181 10.24 9.62 0.90
CA LEU A 181 9.02 8.84 0.75
C LEU A 181 9.35 7.44 0.20
N PRO A 182 8.61 6.40 0.66
CA PRO A 182 8.69 5.10 0.03
C PRO A 182 8.24 5.19 -1.44
N LYS A 183 8.75 4.30 -2.29
CA LYS A 183 8.37 4.29 -3.72
C LYS A 183 6.88 4.05 -3.88
N LEU A 184 6.26 4.85 -4.77
CA LEU A 184 4.86 4.77 -5.18
C LEU A 184 4.77 4.46 -6.67
N GLY A 185 3.57 4.16 -7.18
CA GLY A 185 3.30 4.08 -8.61
C GLY A 185 3.83 2.84 -9.32
N GLY A 186 3.88 1.70 -8.66
CA GLY A 186 4.33 0.45 -9.29
C GLY A 186 3.39 -0.13 -10.35
N LEU A 187 2.14 0.37 -10.43
CA LEU A 187 1.17 -0.07 -11.43
C LEU A 187 1.19 0.75 -12.72
N PHE A 188 1.53 2.05 -12.66
CA PHE A 188 1.36 3.00 -13.77
C PHE A 188 2.64 3.81 -14.05
N ASP A 189 3.78 3.15 -14.10
CA ASP A 189 5.08 3.73 -14.50
C ASP A 189 5.52 4.92 -13.65
N GLY A 190 5.09 4.92 -12.40
CA GLY A 190 5.37 5.94 -11.40
C GLY A 190 4.20 6.88 -11.12
N ASP A 191 3.22 7.02 -12.01
CA ASP A 191 1.93 7.62 -11.67
C ASP A 191 1.13 6.65 -10.77
N PHE A 192 0.22 7.16 -9.94
CA PHE A 192 -0.51 6.30 -9.01
C PHE A 192 -1.83 6.90 -8.57
N HIS A 193 -2.77 6.04 -8.19
CA HIS A 193 -3.98 6.48 -7.53
C HIS A 193 -3.80 6.46 -6.01
N VAL A 194 -4.48 7.38 -5.36
CA VAL A 194 -4.67 7.43 -3.90
C VAL A 194 -6.15 7.61 -3.60
N VAL A 195 -6.70 6.82 -2.69
CA VAL A 195 -7.99 7.11 -2.07
C VAL A 195 -7.76 7.91 -0.81
N MET A 196 -8.46 9.05 -0.69
CA MET A 196 -8.42 9.94 0.44
C MET A 196 -9.36 9.45 1.54
N CYS A 197 -9.22 9.98 2.75
CA CYS A 197 -10.07 9.59 3.88
C CYS A 197 -11.55 9.98 3.73
N ASP A 198 -11.92 10.85 2.79
CA ASP A 198 -13.30 11.13 2.41
C ASP A 198 -13.84 10.17 1.34
N GLY A 199 -13.01 9.22 0.89
CA GLY A 199 -13.33 8.26 -0.17
C GLY A 199 -13.20 8.82 -1.60
N SER A 200 -12.76 10.06 -1.81
CA SER A 200 -12.37 10.55 -3.13
C SER A 200 -11.11 9.84 -3.62
N VAL A 201 -10.98 9.64 -4.95
CA VAL A 201 -9.80 9.03 -5.54
C VAL A 201 -9.14 10.03 -6.47
N LEU A 202 -7.85 10.29 -6.21
CA LEU A 202 -7.01 11.19 -6.99
C LEU A 202 -6.01 10.39 -7.81
N PHE A 203 -5.66 10.87 -9.01
CA PHE A 203 -4.59 10.31 -9.83
C PHE A 203 -3.37 11.22 -9.73
N MET A 204 -2.34 10.74 -9.08
CA MET A 204 -1.14 11.49 -8.73
C MET A 204 -0.10 11.41 -9.82
N LYS A 205 0.66 12.50 -9.99
CA LYS A 205 1.80 12.57 -10.90
C LYS A 205 2.94 11.65 -10.44
N LYS A 206 3.67 11.13 -11.41
CA LYS A 206 4.99 10.51 -11.19
C LYS A 206 5.94 11.50 -10.53
N ASN A 207 6.67 11.02 -9.51
CA ASN A 207 7.61 11.86 -8.75
C ASN A 207 6.94 13.16 -8.26
N PRO A 208 5.86 13.07 -7.47
CA PRO A 208 5.19 14.26 -6.96
C PRO A 208 6.14 15.08 -6.10
N ASP A 209 5.83 16.36 -5.89
CA ASP A 209 6.56 17.15 -4.92
C ASP A 209 6.56 16.45 -3.55
N GLU A 210 7.77 16.10 -3.07
CA GLU A 210 7.92 15.26 -1.88
C GLU A 210 7.38 15.94 -0.63
N LYS A 211 7.52 17.28 -0.53
CA LYS A 211 7.04 18.04 0.61
C LYS A 211 5.51 18.00 0.66
N ASN A 212 4.83 18.34 -0.42
CA ASN A 212 3.37 18.28 -0.51
C ASN A 212 2.85 16.85 -0.32
N MET A 213 3.53 15.84 -0.89
CA MET A 213 3.09 14.45 -0.71
C MET A 213 3.23 13.97 0.75
N LYS A 214 4.24 14.43 1.50
CA LYS A 214 4.35 14.16 2.95
C LYS A 214 3.20 14.76 3.73
N LEU A 215 2.73 15.97 3.37
CA LEU A 215 1.55 16.58 4.01
C LEU A 215 0.28 15.73 3.77
N VAL A 216 0.12 15.15 2.57
CA VAL A 216 -1.00 14.22 2.29
C VAL A 216 -0.97 12.97 3.17
N VAL A 217 0.21 12.54 3.63
CA VAL A 217 0.35 11.37 4.51
C VAL A 217 0.06 11.69 5.97
N MET A 218 0.36 12.93 6.40
CA MET A 218 0.23 13.38 7.79
C MET A 218 -1.17 13.96 8.03
N PRO A 219 -1.97 13.40 8.97
CA PRO A 219 -3.35 13.86 9.21
C PRO A 219 -3.49 15.09 10.11
N ALA A 220 -2.36 15.60 10.67
CA ALA A 220 -2.39 16.58 11.76
C ALA A 220 -1.12 17.46 11.78
N ASP A 221 -0.70 17.97 10.62
CA ASP A 221 0.44 18.88 10.53
C ASP A 221 0.05 20.36 10.44
N GLY A 222 -1.20 20.66 10.09
CA GLY A 222 -1.76 22.01 10.01
C GLY A 222 -1.29 22.84 8.81
N PHE A 223 -0.65 22.20 7.80
CA PHE A 223 -0.17 22.88 6.61
C PHE A 223 -1.16 22.77 5.44
N VAL A 224 -1.09 23.73 4.53
CA VAL A 224 -1.87 23.73 3.30
C VAL A 224 -1.15 22.89 2.23
N ILE A 225 -1.90 22.02 1.55
CA ILE A 225 -1.40 21.18 0.47
C ILE A 225 -1.68 21.86 -0.87
N ASP A 226 -0.66 21.95 -1.70
CA ASP A 226 -0.83 22.30 -3.12
C ASP A 226 -1.08 21.05 -3.95
N PHE A 227 -2.36 20.78 -4.22
CA PHE A 227 -2.76 19.61 -5.01
C PHE A 227 -2.44 19.76 -6.50
N ASP A 228 -2.26 20.96 -7.03
CA ASP A 228 -1.89 21.16 -8.44
C ASP A 228 -0.49 20.64 -8.73
N GLU A 229 0.39 20.63 -7.72
CA GLU A 229 1.72 20.01 -7.80
C GLU A 229 1.69 18.48 -7.72
N LEU A 230 0.62 17.89 -7.22
CA LEU A 230 0.49 16.45 -6.96
C LEU A 230 -0.37 15.73 -7.99
N VAL A 231 -1.51 16.30 -8.36
CA VAL A 231 -2.57 15.61 -9.11
C VAL A 231 -2.37 15.81 -10.61
N LYS A 232 -2.61 14.75 -11.38
CA LYS A 232 -2.73 14.87 -12.84
C LYS A 232 -4.05 15.52 -13.21
N PRO A 233 -4.04 16.45 -14.18
CA PRO A 233 -5.29 16.97 -14.72
C PRO A 233 -6.13 15.81 -15.30
N LYS A 234 -7.45 15.89 -15.13
CA LYS A 234 -8.32 14.92 -15.77
C LYS A 234 -8.11 14.99 -17.28
N PRO A 235 -7.97 13.83 -17.96
CA PRO A 235 -7.92 13.85 -19.42
C PRO A 235 -9.17 14.54 -19.95
N GLU A 236 -8.97 15.49 -20.85
CA GLU A 236 -10.09 16.13 -21.56
C GLU A 236 -10.96 15.05 -22.22
N SER A 237 -12.26 15.19 -22.05
CA SER A 237 -13.31 14.26 -22.49
C SER A 237 -13.44 14.19 -24.02
#